data_1ecceb8ed204bde18228390193067b40
#
_entry.id   1ecceb8ed204bde18228390193067b40
#
_cell.length_a   1.000
_cell.length_b   1.000
_cell.length_c   1.000
_cell.angle_alpha   90.00
_cell.angle_beta   90.00
_cell.angle_gamma   90.00
#
_symmetry.space_group_name_H-M   'P 1'
#
loop_
_entity.id
_entity.type
_entity.pdbx_description
1 polymer ?
#
loop_
_entity_poly.entity_id
_entity_poly.type
_entity_poly.pdbx_seq_one_letter_code
_entity_poly.pdbx_strand_id
1 'polypeptide(L)'
;MPELPFVTYAQNCEDVLLWRALKHVEKGFYIDVGAQDPINDSVTKAFYERGWHGINIEPVERWYQRLVLDRPHDVNLRVAVSSSPGTVKLFEVQESGLSTVEEDLARRHAASGFVLREQIVDCMTLDKICADHGVGTVHFLKIDCEGGEKATLEGISLTDVRPWIVLLEATEPNSTVPTWKAWEHLLTGRGYTYVFFDGLNRYYLAVEHEDLASAFTAPANILDGARRIVEVNAERRIDQLQTTIDELSGAATNAALRAERDGLLAERDRLAAERDGLAAARDGLAAERDRLAAERDGLAAERDELAAERDRLTSERNNTQAHLSALLRSHSWRVTRPLRAISLLLRRLFRHSFPVDRPELPTRQTDISRLAPKSTMPRSWAEGQPMTSDQVVSLVREEISRR
;
A
#
# COMPACT_ATOMS: atom_id res chain seq x y z
N MET A 1 5.51 36.27 17.22
CA MET A 1 4.62 36.39 16.06
C MET A 1 3.83 35.10 15.98
N PRO A 2 2.55 35.08 15.59
CA PRO A 2 1.88 33.80 15.35
C PRO A 2 2.68 33.03 14.29
N GLU A 3 2.93 31.77 14.56
CA GLU A 3 3.63 30.86 13.66
C GLU A 3 2.81 30.76 12.36
N LEU A 4 3.44 30.97 11.21
CA LEU A 4 2.74 30.82 9.92
C LEU A 4 2.23 29.39 9.78
N PRO A 5 0.99 29.19 9.28
CA PRO A 5 0.45 27.86 9.13
C PRO A 5 1.36 27.00 8.26
N PHE A 6 1.45 25.72 8.59
CA PHE A 6 2.19 24.76 7.78
C PHE A 6 1.50 24.59 6.42
N VAL A 7 2.21 24.78 5.34
CA VAL A 7 1.71 24.52 4.00
C VAL A 7 2.21 23.16 3.56
N THR A 8 1.28 22.24 3.28
CA THR A 8 1.60 20.92 2.76
C THR A 8 1.66 20.94 1.24
N TYR A 9 2.70 20.33 0.71
CA TYR A 9 2.94 20.09 -0.70
C TYR A 9 2.79 18.62 -1.06
N ALA A 10 2.83 17.73 -0.06
CA ALA A 10 2.84 16.29 -0.24
C ALA A 10 1.48 15.73 -0.67
N GLN A 11 1.50 14.62 -1.40
CA GLN A 11 0.33 13.96 -1.95
C GLN A 11 -0.66 13.51 -0.86
N ASN A 12 -0.15 12.88 0.20
CA ASN A 12 -0.93 12.31 1.29
C ASN A 12 -0.64 12.96 2.65
N CYS A 13 -0.15 14.23 2.65
CA CYS A 13 0.23 14.99 3.84
C CYS A 13 1.37 14.35 4.66
N GLU A 14 2.29 13.65 4.00
CA GLU A 14 3.47 13.04 4.62
C GLU A 14 4.33 14.08 5.33
N ASP A 15 4.50 15.23 4.71
CA ASP A 15 5.22 16.38 5.24
C ASP A 15 4.59 16.93 6.54
N VAL A 16 3.27 16.83 6.70
CA VAL A 16 2.56 17.21 7.94
C VAL A 16 2.93 16.27 9.09
N LEU A 17 2.95 14.95 8.83
CA LEU A 17 3.33 13.95 9.84
C LEU A 17 4.80 14.12 10.25
N LEU A 18 5.68 14.31 9.28
CA LEU A 18 7.09 14.58 9.53
C LEU A 18 7.27 15.89 10.30
N TRP A 19 6.54 16.95 9.94
CA TRP A 19 6.59 18.23 10.66
C TRP A 19 6.10 18.11 12.09
N ARG A 20 5.05 17.32 12.34
CA ARG A 20 4.56 17.03 13.70
C ARG A 20 5.67 16.46 14.59
N ALA A 21 6.49 15.57 14.02
CA ALA A 21 7.62 14.97 14.71
C ALA A 21 8.83 15.90 14.83
N LEU A 22 9.13 16.70 13.80
CA LEU A 22 10.42 17.36 13.63
C LEU A 22 10.38 18.88 13.76
N LYS A 23 9.24 19.51 14.04
CA LYS A 23 9.10 20.98 14.14
C LYS A 23 10.01 21.63 15.18
N HIS A 24 10.55 20.87 16.11
CA HIS A 24 11.53 21.34 17.10
C HIS A 24 12.95 21.50 16.53
N VAL A 25 13.20 20.98 15.33
CA VAL A 25 14.49 21.09 14.63
C VAL A 25 14.48 22.33 13.77
N GLU A 26 15.28 23.32 14.10
CA GLU A 26 15.33 24.60 13.36
C GLU A 26 15.93 24.45 11.95
N LYS A 27 17.01 23.68 11.82
CA LYS A 27 17.74 23.46 10.58
C LYS A 27 18.03 21.97 10.44
N GLY A 28 17.18 21.30 9.72
CA GLY A 28 17.30 19.87 9.50
C GLY A 28 17.89 19.53 8.14
N PHE A 29 18.16 18.25 7.96
CA PHE A 29 18.66 17.68 6.73
C PHE A 29 17.81 16.48 6.35
N TYR A 30 17.48 16.36 5.05
CA TYR A 30 16.72 15.26 4.49
C TYR A 30 17.42 14.60 3.30
N ILE A 31 17.01 13.39 2.99
CA ILE A 31 17.32 12.70 1.72
C ILE A 31 16.00 12.30 1.09
N ASP A 32 15.80 12.64 -0.17
CA ASP A 32 14.59 12.35 -0.96
C ASP A 32 14.99 11.51 -2.18
N VAL A 33 14.69 10.23 -2.15
CA VAL A 33 14.92 9.29 -3.25
C VAL A 33 13.64 9.15 -4.06
N GLY A 34 13.70 9.48 -5.34
CA GLY A 34 12.52 9.67 -6.18
C GLY A 34 11.87 11.01 -5.90
N ALA A 35 12.66 12.10 -5.97
CA ALA A 35 12.20 13.43 -5.56
C ALA A 35 11.19 14.06 -6.55
N GLN A 36 11.21 13.64 -7.82
CA GLN A 36 10.29 14.02 -8.88
C GLN A 36 10.06 15.54 -8.99
N ASP A 37 8.81 15.99 -8.94
CA ASP A 37 8.42 17.41 -9.04
C ASP A 37 8.82 18.16 -7.75
N PRO A 38 9.58 19.27 -7.84
CA PRO A 38 10.01 20.00 -6.66
C PRO A 38 8.89 20.66 -5.86
N ILE A 39 7.68 20.77 -6.41
CA ILE A 39 6.55 21.47 -5.80
C ILE A 39 5.36 20.55 -5.59
N ASN A 40 4.87 19.92 -6.68
CA ASN A 40 3.67 19.07 -6.59
C ASN A 40 4.04 17.72 -6.01
N ASP A 41 3.28 17.26 -5.03
CA ASP A 41 3.47 16.00 -4.32
C ASP A 41 4.82 15.87 -3.58
N SER A 42 5.52 17.01 -3.39
CA SER A 42 6.83 17.03 -2.76
C SER A 42 6.75 16.98 -1.23
N VAL A 43 7.28 15.92 -0.63
CA VAL A 43 7.38 15.75 0.82
C VAL A 43 8.39 16.73 1.44
N THR A 44 9.41 17.15 0.68
CA THR A 44 10.53 17.95 1.18
C THR A 44 10.37 19.46 0.96
N LYS A 45 9.45 19.90 0.08
CA LYS A 45 9.25 21.32 -0.24
C LYS A 45 8.94 22.19 0.98
N ALA A 46 8.03 21.73 1.84
CA ALA A 46 7.65 22.47 3.04
C ALA A 46 8.82 22.67 4.02
N PHE A 47 9.72 21.71 4.08
CA PHE A 47 10.94 21.78 4.88
C PHE A 47 11.97 22.72 4.26
N TYR A 48 12.20 22.62 2.95
CA TYR A 48 13.10 23.52 2.23
C TYR A 48 12.72 24.99 2.43
N GLU A 49 11.44 25.33 2.32
CA GLU A 49 10.94 26.70 2.55
C GLU A 49 11.14 27.18 3.99
N ARG A 50 11.37 26.27 4.93
CA ARG A 50 11.68 26.56 6.32
C ARG A 50 13.18 26.58 6.63
N GLY A 51 14.01 26.57 5.57
CA GLY A 51 15.46 26.66 5.70
C GLY A 51 16.16 25.34 5.98
N TRP A 52 15.47 24.22 5.84
CA TRP A 52 16.11 22.91 5.76
C TRP A 52 16.78 22.76 4.40
N HIS A 53 17.69 21.82 4.29
CA HIS A 53 18.34 21.45 3.05
C HIS A 53 18.57 19.94 3.01
N GLY A 54 18.95 19.42 1.86
CA GLY A 54 19.10 17.99 1.73
C GLY A 54 19.69 17.54 0.41
N ILE A 55 19.50 16.27 0.13
CA ILE A 55 19.84 15.63 -1.15
C ILE A 55 18.57 15.16 -1.81
N ASN A 56 18.29 15.67 -3.01
CA ASN A 56 17.24 15.18 -3.89
C ASN A 56 17.86 14.30 -4.96
N ILE A 57 17.34 13.08 -5.12
CA ILE A 57 17.84 12.09 -6.08
C ILE A 57 16.72 11.75 -7.05
N GLU A 58 16.96 12.06 -8.34
CA GLU A 58 15.95 11.94 -9.38
C GLU A 58 16.60 11.60 -10.73
N PRO A 59 16.40 10.40 -11.26
CA PRO A 59 17.04 9.97 -12.51
C PRO A 59 16.45 10.61 -13.77
N VAL A 60 15.18 11.07 -13.74
CA VAL A 60 14.52 11.66 -14.91
C VAL A 60 14.99 13.09 -15.13
N GLU A 61 15.61 13.37 -16.29
CA GLU A 61 16.23 14.64 -16.64
C GLU A 61 15.33 15.84 -16.38
N ARG A 62 14.08 15.80 -16.82
CA ARG A 62 13.15 16.93 -16.70
C ARG A 62 12.87 17.31 -15.25
N TRP A 63 12.74 16.32 -14.35
CA TRP A 63 12.51 16.53 -12.93
C TRP A 63 13.76 17.03 -12.23
N TYR A 64 14.92 16.41 -12.54
CA TYR A 64 16.21 16.87 -12.07
C TYR A 64 16.45 18.36 -12.41
N GLN A 65 16.20 18.77 -13.64
CA GLN A 65 16.37 20.18 -14.04
C GLN A 65 15.45 21.14 -13.25
N ARG A 66 14.22 20.72 -12.97
CA ARG A 66 13.31 21.49 -12.14
C ARG A 66 13.74 21.57 -10.69
N LEU A 67 14.28 20.47 -10.13
CA LEU A 67 14.87 20.47 -8.79
C LEU A 67 16.07 21.42 -8.70
N VAL A 68 16.97 21.41 -9.66
CA VAL A 68 18.11 22.34 -9.70
C VAL A 68 17.65 23.81 -9.69
N LEU A 69 16.57 24.13 -10.38
CA LEU A 69 16.03 25.48 -10.42
C LEU A 69 15.29 25.89 -9.15
N ASP A 70 14.48 25.01 -8.58
CA ASP A 70 13.63 25.30 -7.40
C ASP A 70 14.36 25.11 -6.07
N ARG A 71 15.37 24.21 -6.03
CA ARG A 71 16.12 23.81 -4.83
C ARG A 71 17.62 24.09 -4.98
N PRO A 72 18.04 25.36 -5.27
CA PRO A 72 19.45 25.67 -5.52
C PRO A 72 20.36 25.49 -4.31
N HIS A 73 19.81 25.38 -3.10
CA HIS A 73 20.58 25.15 -1.88
C HIS A 73 20.67 23.66 -1.51
N ASP A 74 19.97 22.80 -2.21
CA ASP A 74 20.07 21.35 -2.05
C ASP A 74 21.12 20.76 -2.99
N VAL A 75 21.61 19.59 -2.64
CA VAL A 75 22.32 18.73 -3.57
C VAL A 75 21.30 18.00 -4.43
N ASN A 76 21.28 18.30 -5.72
CA ASN A 76 20.39 17.61 -6.66
C ASN A 76 21.20 16.65 -7.52
N LEU A 77 20.82 15.37 -7.54
CA LEU A 77 21.57 14.31 -8.22
C LEU A 77 20.71 13.65 -9.28
N ARG A 78 21.25 13.60 -10.51
CA ARG A 78 20.60 12.88 -11.61
C ARG A 78 21.13 11.46 -11.68
N VAL A 79 20.74 10.62 -10.75
CA VAL A 79 21.12 9.20 -10.67
C VAL A 79 19.94 8.38 -10.15
N ALA A 80 19.93 7.09 -10.46
CA ALA A 80 19.09 6.15 -9.76
C ALA A 80 19.80 5.65 -8.49
N VAL A 81 19.06 5.13 -7.52
CA VAL A 81 19.63 4.48 -6.33
C VAL A 81 19.41 2.97 -6.46
N SER A 82 20.43 2.20 -6.11
CA SER A 82 20.40 0.74 -6.13
C SER A 82 21.33 0.13 -5.09
N SER A 83 21.32 -1.19 -4.98
CA SER A 83 22.20 -1.95 -4.07
C SER A 83 23.69 -1.95 -4.49
N SER A 84 24.00 -1.56 -5.71
CA SER A 84 25.36 -1.48 -6.23
C SER A 84 25.51 -0.34 -7.25
N PRO A 85 26.71 0.28 -7.35
CA PRO A 85 26.93 1.31 -8.36
C PRO A 85 27.02 0.72 -9.76
N GLY A 86 26.69 1.53 -10.76
CA GLY A 86 26.74 1.12 -12.17
C GLY A 86 25.78 1.90 -13.05
N THR A 87 25.10 1.23 -13.92
CA THR A 87 24.04 1.80 -14.75
C THR A 87 22.82 0.89 -14.71
N VAL A 88 21.63 1.48 -14.77
CA VAL A 88 20.37 0.75 -14.83
C VAL A 88 19.51 1.26 -15.99
N LYS A 89 18.63 0.40 -16.48
CA LYS A 89 17.62 0.79 -17.45
C LYS A 89 16.46 1.45 -16.69
N LEU A 90 16.17 2.68 -17.02
CA LEU A 90 15.01 3.43 -16.52
C LEU A 90 13.93 3.43 -17.59
N PHE A 91 12.72 3.11 -17.20
CA PHE A 91 11.50 3.24 -18.00
C PHE A 91 10.77 4.50 -17.58
N GLU A 92 11.05 5.59 -18.29
CA GLU A 92 10.38 6.87 -18.03
C GLU A 92 8.95 6.82 -18.53
N VAL A 93 7.99 7.05 -17.64
CA VAL A 93 6.58 7.28 -17.98
C VAL A 93 6.37 8.77 -18.19
N GLN A 94 6.04 9.16 -19.43
CA GLN A 94 5.93 10.58 -19.78
C GLN A 94 4.85 11.28 -18.96
N GLU A 95 5.15 12.48 -18.50
CA GLU A 95 4.26 13.38 -17.75
C GLU A 95 3.67 12.77 -16.45
N SER A 96 4.33 11.79 -15.87
CA SER A 96 3.90 11.17 -14.61
C SER A 96 5.06 10.96 -13.65
N GLY A 97 4.74 10.56 -12.40
CA GLY A 97 5.70 10.11 -11.39
C GLY A 97 6.05 8.63 -11.47
N LEU A 98 5.38 7.85 -12.33
CA LEU A 98 5.41 6.38 -12.39
C LEU A 98 6.64 5.80 -13.10
N SER A 99 7.74 6.56 -13.22
CA SER A 99 8.97 6.07 -13.86
C SER A 99 9.66 5.03 -12.98
N THR A 100 10.06 3.89 -13.55
CA THR A 100 10.54 2.74 -12.79
C THR A 100 11.80 2.13 -13.41
N VAL A 101 12.58 1.44 -12.61
CA VAL A 101 13.67 0.57 -13.07
C VAL A 101 13.22 -0.90 -13.19
N GLU A 102 12.02 -1.22 -12.73
CA GLU A 102 11.45 -2.56 -12.72
C GLU A 102 10.75 -2.88 -14.06
N GLU A 103 11.28 -3.84 -14.81
CA GLU A 103 10.78 -4.18 -16.15
C GLU A 103 9.35 -4.73 -16.14
N ASP A 104 8.98 -5.49 -15.09
CA ASP A 104 7.62 -6.03 -14.96
C ASP A 104 6.60 -4.92 -14.70
N LEU A 105 6.96 -3.93 -13.90
CA LEU A 105 6.14 -2.75 -13.65
C LEU A 105 6.00 -1.91 -14.91
N ALA A 106 7.09 -1.67 -15.62
CA ALA A 106 7.08 -0.96 -16.90
C ALA A 106 6.15 -1.64 -17.94
N ARG A 107 6.17 -2.98 -18.03
CA ARG A 107 5.25 -3.73 -18.91
C ARG A 107 3.78 -3.54 -18.49
N ARG A 108 3.48 -3.49 -17.21
CA ARG A 108 2.11 -3.20 -16.70
C ARG A 108 1.68 -1.79 -17.07
N HIS A 109 2.55 -0.79 -16.93
CA HIS A 109 2.27 0.59 -17.36
C HIS A 109 2.00 0.68 -18.87
N ALA A 110 2.81 0.02 -19.70
CA ALA A 110 2.58 -0.05 -21.14
C ALA A 110 1.22 -0.70 -21.48
N ALA A 111 0.88 -1.80 -20.81
CA ALA A 111 -0.41 -2.46 -20.98
C ALA A 111 -1.61 -1.58 -20.56
N SER A 112 -1.39 -0.66 -19.61
CA SER A 112 -2.37 0.34 -19.18
C SER A 112 -2.44 1.57 -20.08
N GLY A 113 -1.68 1.61 -21.18
CA GLY A 113 -1.72 2.68 -22.19
C GLY A 113 -0.74 3.84 -21.96
N PHE A 114 0.16 3.73 -20.97
CA PHE A 114 1.19 4.75 -20.77
C PHE A 114 2.28 4.67 -21.86
N VAL A 115 2.76 5.85 -22.27
CA VAL A 115 3.91 5.94 -23.20
C VAL A 115 5.19 5.88 -22.40
N LEU A 116 6.00 4.87 -22.69
CA LEU A 116 7.28 4.63 -22.04
C LEU A 116 8.45 5.06 -22.92
N ARG A 117 9.47 5.63 -22.31
CA ARG A 117 10.77 5.89 -22.90
C ARG A 117 11.85 5.16 -22.12
N GLU A 118 12.57 4.27 -22.79
CA GLU A 118 13.73 3.60 -22.19
C GLU A 118 14.96 4.49 -22.27
N GLN A 119 15.70 4.56 -21.15
CA GLN A 119 17.01 5.22 -21.10
C GLN A 119 17.92 4.51 -20.12
N ILE A 120 19.23 4.61 -20.36
CA ILE A 120 20.24 4.13 -19.41
C ILE A 120 20.63 5.32 -18.52
N VAL A 121 20.58 5.11 -17.22
CA VAL A 121 20.95 6.12 -16.21
C VAL A 121 22.02 5.55 -15.29
N ASP A 122 22.90 6.41 -14.79
CA ASP A 122 23.85 6.04 -13.75
C ASP A 122 23.11 5.67 -12.48
N CYS A 123 23.63 4.69 -11.73
CA CYS A 123 23.11 4.37 -10.42
C CYS A 123 24.22 4.31 -9.37
N MET A 124 23.86 4.68 -8.15
CA MET A 124 24.73 4.72 -7.00
C MET A 124 24.07 4.06 -5.79
N THR A 125 24.87 3.69 -4.80
CA THR A 125 24.32 3.31 -3.48
C THR A 125 24.13 4.57 -2.63
N LEU A 126 23.16 4.53 -1.72
CA LEU A 126 22.97 5.64 -0.77
C LEU A 126 24.21 5.86 0.12
N ASP A 127 24.88 4.78 0.55
CA ASP A 127 26.12 4.90 1.33
C ASP A 127 27.18 5.72 0.56
N LYS A 128 27.33 5.46 -0.74
CA LYS A 128 28.29 6.21 -1.56
C LYS A 128 27.87 7.67 -1.72
N ILE A 129 26.60 7.93 -1.98
CA ILE A 129 26.07 9.30 -2.07
C ILE A 129 26.33 10.04 -0.77
N CYS A 130 26.01 9.44 0.38
CA CYS A 130 26.25 10.04 1.68
C CYS A 130 27.75 10.32 1.94
N ALA A 131 28.62 9.40 1.59
CA ALA A 131 30.07 9.56 1.73
C ALA A 131 30.62 10.66 0.82
N ASP A 132 30.22 10.68 -0.46
CA ASP A 132 30.71 11.66 -1.45
C ASP A 132 30.30 13.10 -1.07
N HIS A 133 29.18 13.28 -0.37
CA HIS A 133 28.66 14.58 0.05
C HIS A 133 28.89 14.89 1.54
N GLY A 134 29.61 14.06 2.28
CA GLY A 134 29.95 14.28 3.68
C GLY A 134 28.69 14.38 4.57
N VAL A 135 27.68 13.58 4.31
CA VAL A 135 26.41 13.62 5.04
C VAL A 135 26.63 13.22 6.49
N GLY A 136 26.18 14.08 7.39
CA GLY A 136 26.17 13.84 8.84
C GLY A 136 24.80 13.37 9.33
N THR A 137 24.17 14.19 10.18
CA THR A 137 22.83 13.89 10.71
C THR A 137 21.77 14.03 9.64
N VAL A 138 20.95 12.99 9.48
CA VAL A 138 19.78 12.97 8.61
C VAL A 138 18.53 12.85 9.47
N HIS A 139 17.61 13.80 9.36
CA HIS A 139 16.40 13.81 10.16
C HIS A 139 15.30 12.93 9.55
N PHE A 140 15.22 12.90 8.22
CA PHE A 140 14.39 11.89 7.55
C PHE A 140 14.94 11.50 6.17
N LEU A 141 14.68 10.27 5.81
CA LEU A 141 14.92 9.68 4.50
C LEU A 141 13.57 9.26 3.91
N LYS A 142 13.21 9.85 2.75
CA LYS A 142 12.08 9.38 1.95
C LYS A 142 12.61 8.48 0.84
N ILE A 143 11.96 7.34 0.63
CA ILE A 143 12.22 6.43 -0.48
C ILE A 143 10.90 6.14 -1.18
N ASP A 144 10.81 6.55 -2.43
CA ASP A 144 9.66 6.39 -3.28
C ASP A 144 10.17 6.33 -4.73
N CYS A 145 10.50 5.15 -5.18
CA CYS A 145 11.18 4.92 -6.45
C CYS A 145 10.55 3.81 -7.27
N GLU A 146 9.21 3.69 -7.13
CA GLU A 146 8.34 2.89 -8.00
C GLU A 146 8.87 1.47 -8.23
N GLY A 147 9.01 0.72 -7.11
CA GLY A 147 9.47 -0.67 -7.08
C GLY A 147 10.96 -0.85 -6.75
N GLY A 148 11.75 0.22 -6.70
CA GLY A 148 13.18 0.19 -6.35
C GLY A 148 13.50 0.26 -4.86
N GLU A 149 12.51 0.31 -3.96
CA GLU A 149 12.66 0.55 -2.51
C GLU A 149 13.59 -0.47 -1.86
N LYS A 150 13.42 -1.76 -2.20
CA LYS A 150 14.27 -2.83 -1.68
C LYS A 150 15.73 -2.65 -2.07
N ALA A 151 15.99 -2.41 -3.36
CA ALA A 151 17.36 -2.21 -3.86
C ALA A 151 18.01 -0.96 -3.25
N THR A 152 17.22 0.09 -3.06
CA THR A 152 17.64 1.31 -2.36
C THR A 152 18.05 1.04 -0.92
N LEU A 153 17.25 0.27 -0.16
CA LEU A 153 17.55 -0.13 1.22
C LEU A 153 18.75 -1.09 1.32
N GLU A 154 18.98 -1.93 0.32
CA GLU A 154 20.19 -2.76 0.23
C GLU A 154 21.44 -1.92 -0.04
N GLY A 155 21.29 -0.73 -0.62
CA GLY A 155 22.37 0.23 -0.93
C GLY A 155 22.72 1.18 0.20
N ILE A 156 22.12 1.04 1.38
CA ILE A 156 22.47 1.81 2.59
C ILE A 156 22.67 0.88 3.78
N SER A 157 23.80 1.07 4.48
CA SER A 157 24.14 0.26 5.66
C SER A 157 23.33 0.66 6.90
N LEU A 158 22.92 1.93 7.00
CA LEU A 158 22.28 2.54 8.16
C LEU A 158 23.14 2.45 9.44
N THR A 159 24.46 2.45 9.27
CA THR A 159 25.42 2.43 10.38
C THR A 159 26.02 3.83 10.63
N ASP A 160 26.64 4.42 9.62
CA ASP A 160 27.30 5.72 9.71
C ASP A 160 26.29 6.86 9.50
N VAL A 161 25.38 6.69 8.55
CA VAL A 161 24.25 7.60 8.32
C VAL A 161 22.99 6.90 8.77
N ARG A 162 22.41 7.39 9.87
CA ARG A 162 21.21 6.86 10.49
C ARG A 162 20.10 7.91 10.52
N PRO A 163 19.21 7.94 9.50
CA PRO A 163 18.06 8.83 9.52
C PRO A 163 17.19 8.59 10.77
N TRP A 164 16.72 9.66 11.41
CA TRP A 164 15.82 9.53 12.56
C TRP A 164 14.51 8.86 12.16
N ILE A 165 13.97 9.27 10.99
CA ILE A 165 12.74 8.75 10.41
C ILE A 165 13.03 8.22 9.00
N VAL A 166 12.53 7.05 8.67
CA VAL A 166 12.54 6.52 7.30
C VAL A 166 11.09 6.36 6.85
N LEU A 167 10.77 6.98 5.73
CA LEU A 167 9.48 6.97 5.07
C LEU A 167 9.61 6.26 3.73
N LEU A 168 8.82 5.20 3.51
CA LEU A 168 8.84 4.45 2.25
C LEU A 168 7.44 4.22 1.70
N GLU A 169 7.33 4.29 0.38
CA GLU A 169 6.15 3.78 -0.29
C GLU A 169 6.02 2.27 0.00
N ALA A 170 4.80 1.84 0.33
CA ALA A 170 4.54 0.50 0.87
C ALA A 170 3.47 -0.27 0.09
N THR A 171 3.00 0.28 -1.02
CA THR A 171 2.00 -0.30 -1.90
C THR A 171 2.49 -0.35 -3.35
N GLU A 172 1.92 -1.21 -4.16
CA GLU A 172 2.12 -1.13 -5.61
C GLU A 172 1.51 0.16 -6.17
N PRO A 173 2.08 0.75 -7.23
CA PRO A 173 1.56 1.94 -7.87
C PRO A 173 0.06 1.84 -8.19
N ASN A 174 -0.69 2.88 -7.85
CA ASN A 174 -2.14 2.96 -8.04
C ASN A 174 -2.91 1.74 -7.46
N SER A 175 -2.42 1.15 -6.38
CA SER A 175 -2.96 -0.07 -5.79
C SER A 175 -2.90 -0.03 -4.28
N THR A 176 -3.69 -0.86 -3.62
CA THR A 176 -3.59 -1.12 -2.17
C THR A 176 -2.78 -2.39 -1.86
N VAL A 177 -2.19 -3.03 -2.88
CA VAL A 177 -1.40 -4.25 -2.71
C VAL A 177 -0.08 -3.92 -2.00
N PRO A 178 0.20 -4.52 -0.84
CA PRO A 178 1.36 -4.15 -0.04
C PRO A 178 2.66 -4.71 -0.62
N THR A 179 3.69 -3.87 -0.74
CA THR A 179 5.06 -4.23 -1.17
C THR A 179 6.03 -4.41 0.00
N TRP A 180 5.74 -3.81 1.15
CA TRP A 180 6.64 -3.69 2.30
C TRP A 180 7.20 -5.01 2.85
N LYS A 181 6.53 -6.13 2.67
CA LYS A 181 7.00 -7.45 3.14
C LYS A 181 8.34 -7.86 2.53
N ALA A 182 8.63 -7.35 1.34
CA ALA A 182 9.87 -7.67 0.63
C ALA A 182 11.11 -7.00 1.24
N TRP A 183 10.95 -5.90 1.97
CA TRP A 183 12.05 -5.05 2.41
C TRP A 183 12.02 -4.65 3.91
N GLU A 184 10.92 -4.79 4.63
CA GLU A 184 10.80 -4.37 6.04
C GLU A 184 11.88 -4.96 6.94
N HIS A 185 12.29 -6.21 6.70
CA HIS A 185 13.34 -6.86 7.47
C HIS A 185 14.70 -6.16 7.38
N LEU A 186 14.95 -5.39 6.30
CA LEU A 186 16.16 -4.61 6.13
C LEU A 186 16.22 -3.42 7.09
N LEU A 187 15.08 -2.86 7.47
CA LEU A 187 14.97 -1.78 8.47
C LEU A 187 14.92 -2.34 9.88
N THR A 188 14.03 -3.30 10.15
CA THR A 188 13.87 -3.85 11.50
C THR A 188 15.11 -4.58 12.00
N GLY A 189 15.84 -5.25 11.09
CA GLY A 189 17.13 -5.88 11.39
C GLY A 189 18.27 -4.90 11.67
N ARG A 190 18.07 -3.59 11.38
CA ARG A 190 19.06 -2.52 11.58
C ARG A 190 18.63 -1.51 12.65
N GLY A 191 17.70 -1.89 13.54
CA GLY A 191 17.28 -1.09 14.68
C GLY A 191 16.31 0.04 14.32
N TYR A 192 15.40 -0.22 13.38
CA TYR A 192 14.25 0.66 13.09
C TYR A 192 12.96 -0.01 13.51
N THR A 193 12.08 0.75 14.14
CA THR A 193 10.76 0.30 14.59
C THR A 193 9.68 0.90 13.67
N TYR A 194 8.79 0.04 13.16
CA TYR A 194 7.60 0.50 12.45
C TYR A 194 6.67 1.25 13.41
N VAL A 195 6.16 2.43 12.98
CA VAL A 195 5.32 3.26 13.83
C VAL A 195 3.97 3.64 13.19
N PHE A 196 3.90 3.77 11.86
CA PHE A 196 2.67 4.22 11.21
C PHE A 196 2.57 3.79 9.75
N PHE A 197 1.34 3.61 9.28
CA PHE A 197 0.99 3.45 7.87
C PHE A 197 -0.13 4.44 7.52
N ASP A 198 0.10 5.32 6.58
CA ASP A 198 -0.84 6.36 6.18
C ASP A 198 -1.82 5.94 5.07
N GLY A 199 -1.73 4.70 4.61
CA GLY A 199 -2.50 4.14 3.51
C GLY A 199 -1.69 3.96 2.22
N LEU A 200 -0.55 4.63 2.10
CA LEU A 200 0.39 4.57 0.99
C LEU A 200 1.81 4.28 1.50
N ASN A 201 2.26 5.02 2.50
CA ASN A 201 3.62 5.00 3.02
C ASN A 201 3.70 4.38 4.40
N ARG A 202 4.83 3.73 4.71
CA ARG A 202 5.17 3.26 6.06
C ARG A 202 6.29 4.09 6.65
N TYR A 203 6.13 4.38 7.94
CA TYR A 203 7.06 5.20 8.73
C TYR A 203 7.78 4.33 9.73
N TYR A 204 9.10 4.50 9.82
CA TYR A 204 9.98 3.79 10.73
C TYR A 204 10.82 4.79 11.50
N LEU A 205 11.00 4.57 12.79
CA LEU A 205 11.87 5.35 13.65
C LEU A 205 13.13 4.55 13.99
N ALA A 206 14.27 5.20 13.96
CA ALA A 206 15.46 4.67 14.60
C ALA A 206 15.20 4.49 16.09
N VAL A 207 15.64 3.37 16.69
CA VAL A 207 15.35 3.07 18.11
C VAL A 207 15.84 4.17 19.06
N GLU A 208 16.90 4.91 18.68
CA GLU A 208 17.41 6.06 19.43
C GLU A 208 16.50 7.30 19.36
N HIS A 209 15.46 7.28 18.54
CA HIS A 209 14.49 8.36 18.35
C HIS A 209 13.03 7.89 18.60
N GLU A 210 12.83 6.87 19.44
CA GLU A 210 11.50 6.38 19.80
C GLU A 210 10.62 7.43 20.48
N ASP A 211 11.19 8.47 21.06
CA ASP A 211 10.48 9.62 21.62
C ASP A 211 9.59 10.33 20.60
N LEU A 212 9.92 10.24 19.30
CA LEU A 212 9.12 10.80 18.21
C LEU A 212 7.86 9.99 17.89
N ALA A 213 7.69 8.78 18.43
CA ALA A 213 6.58 7.88 18.08
C ALA A 213 5.19 8.48 18.36
N SER A 214 5.10 9.37 19.37
CA SER A 214 3.87 10.07 19.69
C SER A 214 3.33 10.93 18.54
N ALA A 215 4.16 11.36 17.60
CA ALA A 215 3.76 12.13 16.43
C ALA A 215 3.01 11.30 15.39
N PHE A 216 3.10 9.97 15.43
CA PHE A 216 2.57 9.03 14.45
C PHE A 216 1.35 8.24 14.95
N THR A 217 0.67 8.70 15.99
CA THR A 217 -0.50 8.02 16.58
C THR A 217 -1.78 8.19 15.78
N ALA A 218 -1.85 9.17 14.89
CA ALA A 218 -3.01 9.47 14.06
C ALA A 218 -2.56 10.04 12.71
N PRO A 219 -3.36 9.85 11.64
CA PRO A 219 -3.11 10.48 10.34
C PRO A 219 -3.11 12.02 10.47
N ALA A 220 -2.56 12.68 9.46
CA ALA A 220 -2.65 14.13 9.35
C ALA A 220 -4.13 14.57 9.40
N ASN A 221 -4.43 15.60 10.17
CA ASN A 221 -5.80 16.03 10.40
C ASN A 221 -5.88 17.54 10.69
N ILE A 222 -7.10 18.00 10.94
CA ILE A 222 -7.38 19.44 11.15
C ILE A 222 -6.62 20.07 12.35
N LEU A 223 -6.22 19.26 13.33
CA LEU A 223 -5.51 19.75 14.51
C LEU A 223 -4.04 20.10 14.20
N ASP A 224 -3.51 19.63 13.07
CA ASP A 224 -2.19 20.01 12.61
C ASP A 224 -2.12 21.44 12.08
N GLY A 225 -3.28 22.06 11.79
CA GLY A 225 -3.36 23.42 11.28
C GLY A 225 -2.70 23.60 9.90
N ALA A 226 -2.46 22.50 9.19
CA ALA A 226 -1.83 22.53 7.88
C ALA A 226 -2.83 22.97 6.80
N ARG A 227 -2.30 23.65 5.77
CA ARG A 227 -3.06 24.12 4.60
C ARG A 227 -2.46 23.52 3.34
N ARG A 228 -3.28 23.09 2.42
CA ARG A 228 -2.77 22.58 1.12
C ARG A 228 -2.30 23.72 0.23
N ILE A 229 -1.18 23.49 -0.48
CA ILE A 229 -0.60 24.48 -1.39
C ILE A 229 -1.61 24.94 -2.46
N VAL A 230 -2.47 24.06 -2.94
CA VAL A 230 -3.51 24.39 -3.93
C VAL A 230 -4.52 25.40 -3.37
N GLU A 231 -4.89 25.29 -2.10
CA GLU A 231 -5.78 26.23 -1.40
C GLU A 231 -5.10 27.59 -1.24
N VAL A 232 -3.83 27.58 -0.81
CA VAL A 232 -3.02 28.79 -0.62
C VAL A 232 -2.84 29.52 -1.95
N ASN A 233 -2.55 28.79 -3.04
CA ASN A 233 -2.37 29.38 -4.37
C ASN A 233 -3.69 29.94 -4.92
N ALA A 234 -4.81 29.26 -4.69
CA ALA A 234 -6.12 29.77 -5.07
C ALA A 234 -6.45 31.09 -4.34
N GLU A 235 -6.19 31.16 -3.04
CA GLU A 235 -6.39 32.40 -2.28
C GLU A 235 -5.48 33.53 -2.76
N ARG A 236 -4.18 33.26 -2.94
CA ARG A 236 -3.24 34.26 -3.50
C ARG A 236 -3.69 34.79 -4.86
N ARG A 237 -4.21 33.87 -5.69
CA ARG A 237 -4.73 34.27 -7.02
C ARG A 237 -5.97 35.13 -6.91
N ILE A 238 -6.88 34.80 -5.99
CA ILE A 238 -8.08 35.61 -5.70
C ILE A 238 -7.67 37.02 -5.23
N ASP A 239 -6.72 37.14 -4.31
CA ASP A 239 -6.23 38.40 -3.78
C ASP A 239 -5.57 39.25 -4.88
N GLN A 240 -4.75 38.64 -5.74
CA GLN A 240 -4.15 39.30 -6.90
C GLN A 240 -5.21 39.85 -7.87
N LEU A 241 -6.24 39.04 -8.18
CA LEU A 241 -7.33 39.46 -9.05
C LEU A 241 -8.14 40.59 -8.41
N GLN A 242 -8.39 40.52 -7.10
CA GLN A 242 -9.06 41.61 -6.36
C GLN A 242 -8.27 42.90 -6.43
N THR A 243 -6.95 42.86 -6.20
CA THR A 243 -6.07 44.02 -6.32
C THR A 243 -6.13 44.63 -7.76
N THR A 244 -6.04 43.73 -8.76
CA THR A 244 -6.13 44.17 -10.18
C THR A 244 -7.49 44.80 -10.52
N ILE A 245 -8.58 44.25 -9.98
CA ILE A 245 -9.93 44.82 -10.15
C ILE A 245 -10.02 46.24 -9.52
N ASP A 246 -9.43 46.40 -8.35
CA ASP A 246 -9.45 47.67 -7.63
C ASP A 246 -8.59 48.73 -8.32
N GLU A 247 -7.49 48.33 -8.98
CA GLU A 247 -6.61 49.22 -9.75
C GLU A 247 -7.18 49.65 -11.10
N LEU A 248 -8.04 48.82 -11.72
CA LEU A 248 -8.60 49.07 -13.04
C LEU A 248 -9.91 49.86 -12.95
N SER A 249 -9.91 51.12 -13.38
CA SER A 249 -11.08 52.00 -13.36
C SER A 249 -12.08 51.80 -14.52
N GLY A 250 -11.89 50.80 -15.38
CA GLY A 250 -12.72 50.55 -16.57
C GLY A 250 -13.78 49.46 -16.35
N ALA A 251 -15.07 49.79 -16.59
CA ALA A 251 -16.20 48.90 -16.30
C ALA A 251 -16.17 47.52 -17.00
N ALA A 252 -15.72 47.45 -18.25
CA ALA A 252 -15.69 46.22 -19.04
C ALA A 252 -14.59 45.25 -18.56
N THR A 253 -13.40 45.74 -18.23
CA THR A 253 -12.26 44.94 -17.72
C THR A 253 -12.58 44.44 -16.31
N ASN A 254 -13.19 45.29 -15.47
CA ASN A 254 -13.62 44.91 -14.14
C ASN A 254 -14.68 43.80 -14.15
N ALA A 255 -15.60 43.78 -15.12
CA ALA A 255 -16.61 42.73 -15.23
C ALA A 255 -15.98 41.37 -15.58
N ALA A 256 -15.00 41.33 -16.51
CA ALA A 256 -14.30 40.10 -16.88
C ALA A 256 -13.47 39.52 -15.71
N LEU A 257 -12.71 40.39 -15.02
CA LEU A 257 -11.91 39.98 -13.87
C LEU A 257 -12.77 39.52 -12.67
N ARG A 258 -13.93 40.14 -12.44
CA ARG A 258 -14.89 39.67 -11.43
C ARG A 258 -15.45 38.31 -11.79
N ALA A 259 -15.81 38.09 -13.07
CA ALA A 259 -16.28 36.76 -13.51
C ALA A 259 -15.21 35.66 -13.33
N GLU A 260 -13.94 35.98 -13.64
CA GLU A 260 -12.83 35.02 -13.40
C GLU A 260 -12.63 34.75 -11.91
N ARG A 261 -12.62 35.80 -11.07
CA ARG A 261 -12.56 35.63 -9.60
C ARG A 261 -13.70 34.75 -9.08
N ASP A 262 -14.93 35.06 -9.52
CA ASP A 262 -16.12 34.34 -9.05
C ASP A 262 -16.08 32.86 -9.52
N GLY A 263 -15.55 32.60 -10.72
CA GLY A 263 -15.27 31.26 -11.22
C GLY A 263 -14.26 30.52 -10.38
N LEU A 264 -13.15 31.16 -9.99
CA LEU A 264 -12.13 30.57 -9.11
C LEU A 264 -12.65 30.31 -7.69
N LEU A 265 -13.50 31.18 -7.15
CA LEU A 265 -14.18 30.96 -5.88
C LEU A 265 -15.08 29.72 -5.93
N ALA A 266 -15.88 29.60 -6.99
CA ALA A 266 -16.74 28.41 -7.18
C ALA A 266 -15.92 27.12 -7.36
N GLU A 267 -14.80 27.18 -8.06
CA GLU A 267 -13.88 26.05 -8.22
C GLU A 267 -13.24 25.66 -6.89
N ARG A 268 -12.76 26.61 -6.10
CA ARG A 268 -12.25 26.37 -4.75
C ARG A 268 -13.29 25.65 -3.89
N ASP A 269 -14.53 26.15 -3.89
CA ASP A 269 -15.60 25.59 -3.06
C ASP A 269 -15.98 24.17 -3.54
N ARG A 270 -15.94 23.94 -4.85
CA ARG A 270 -16.10 22.59 -5.44
C ARG A 270 -15.01 21.64 -4.99
N LEU A 271 -13.74 22.08 -5.09
CA LEU A 271 -12.60 21.26 -4.68
C LEU A 271 -12.60 20.97 -3.17
N ALA A 272 -13.04 21.93 -2.34
CA ALA A 272 -13.22 21.70 -0.91
C ALA A 272 -14.28 20.62 -0.63
N ALA A 273 -15.42 20.70 -1.32
CA ALA A 273 -16.48 19.69 -1.18
C ALA A 273 -16.05 18.31 -1.70
N GLU A 274 -15.29 18.25 -2.78
CA GLU A 274 -14.72 17.00 -3.31
C GLU A 274 -13.72 16.38 -2.32
N ARG A 275 -12.82 17.20 -1.77
CA ARG A 275 -11.90 16.78 -0.71
C ARG A 275 -12.66 16.16 0.48
N ASP A 276 -13.70 16.83 0.95
CA ASP A 276 -14.48 16.36 2.10
C ASP A 276 -15.23 15.06 1.76
N GLY A 277 -15.71 14.93 0.53
CA GLY A 277 -16.30 13.68 0.01
C GLY A 277 -15.29 12.52 -0.05
N LEU A 278 -14.08 12.79 -0.53
CA LEU A 278 -13.00 11.80 -0.58
C LEU A 278 -12.54 11.39 0.83
N ALA A 279 -12.47 12.33 1.77
CA ALA A 279 -12.17 12.02 3.16
C ALA A 279 -13.20 11.08 3.77
N ALA A 280 -14.50 11.34 3.58
CA ALA A 280 -15.58 10.47 4.03
C ALA A 280 -15.53 9.08 3.38
N ALA A 281 -15.23 8.99 2.07
CA ALA A 281 -15.07 7.72 1.38
C ALA A 281 -13.87 6.92 1.91
N ARG A 282 -12.74 7.58 2.16
CA ARG A 282 -11.57 6.97 2.79
C ARG A 282 -11.91 6.37 4.15
N ASP A 283 -12.62 7.12 4.99
CA ASP A 283 -13.02 6.68 6.33
C ASP A 283 -13.98 5.47 6.25
N GLY A 284 -14.88 5.46 5.26
CA GLY A 284 -15.74 4.31 4.97
C GLY A 284 -14.94 3.07 4.57
N LEU A 285 -13.95 3.22 3.69
CA LEU A 285 -13.06 2.12 3.27
C LEU A 285 -12.19 1.62 4.43
N ALA A 286 -11.73 2.50 5.31
CA ALA A 286 -10.99 2.11 6.50
C ALA A 286 -11.84 1.24 7.43
N ALA A 287 -13.10 1.61 7.67
CA ALA A 287 -14.03 0.81 8.47
C ALA A 287 -14.33 -0.56 7.82
N GLU A 288 -14.46 -0.61 6.50
CA GLU A 288 -14.65 -1.89 5.79
C GLU A 288 -13.40 -2.77 5.85
N ARG A 289 -12.22 -2.18 5.69
CA ARG A 289 -10.95 -2.90 5.87
C ARG A 289 -10.87 -3.53 7.25
N ASP A 290 -11.23 -2.80 8.30
CA ASP A 290 -11.16 -3.30 9.68
C ASP A 290 -12.18 -4.41 9.92
N ARG A 291 -13.37 -4.31 9.31
CA ARG A 291 -14.35 -5.41 9.30
C ARG A 291 -13.81 -6.66 8.61
N LEU A 292 -13.24 -6.52 7.41
CA LEU A 292 -12.66 -7.64 6.67
C LEU A 292 -11.46 -8.25 7.39
N ALA A 293 -10.66 -7.44 8.09
CA ALA A 293 -9.57 -7.94 8.92
C ALA A 293 -10.10 -8.81 10.07
N ALA A 294 -11.15 -8.38 10.76
CA ALA A 294 -11.80 -9.18 11.81
C ALA A 294 -12.41 -10.49 11.27
N GLU A 295 -13.03 -10.45 10.09
CA GLU A 295 -13.55 -11.65 9.42
C GLU A 295 -12.42 -12.62 9.04
N ARG A 296 -11.34 -12.11 8.48
CA ARG A 296 -10.14 -12.90 8.18
C ARG A 296 -9.58 -13.59 9.43
N ASP A 297 -9.50 -12.87 10.53
CA ASP A 297 -8.97 -13.40 11.79
C ASP A 297 -9.92 -14.46 12.37
N GLY A 298 -11.24 -14.28 12.23
CA GLY A 298 -12.24 -15.30 12.56
C GLY A 298 -12.09 -16.57 11.73
N LEU A 299 -11.95 -16.44 10.40
CA LEU A 299 -11.72 -17.58 9.50
C LEU A 299 -10.38 -18.28 9.77
N ALA A 300 -9.34 -17.53 10.19
CA ALA A 300 -8.08 -18.12 10.59
C ALA A 300 -8.22 -18.97 11.84
N ALA A 301 -8.97 -18.53 12.84
CA ALA A 301 -9.27 -19.31 14.04
C ALA A 301 -10.06 -20.58 13.72
N GLU A 302 -11.11 -20.48 12.88
CA GLU A 302 -11.87 -21.66 12.44
C GLU A 302 -11.01 -22.67 11.67
N ARG A 303 -10.13 -22.17 10.78
CA ARG A 303 -9.15 -23.03 10.10
C ARG A 303 -8.26 -23.78 11.08
N ASP A 304 -7.79 -23.11 12.13
CA ASP A 304 -6.89 -23.71 13.11
C ASP A 304 -7.63 -24.74 13.98
N GLU A 305 -8.90 -24.51 14.33
CA GLU A 305 -9.76 -25.50 14.98
C GLU A 305 -9.97 -26.74 14.10
N LEU A 306 -10.30 -26.54 12.82
CA LEU A 306 -10.48 -27.65 11.86
C LEU A 306 -9.17 -28.43 11.64
N ALA A 307 -8.02 -27.75 11.67
CA ALA A 307 -6.71 -28.40 11.60
C ALA A 307 -6.47 -29.28 12.83
N ALA A 308 -6.77 -28.79 14.02
CA ALA A 308 -6.64 -29.55 15.27
C ALA A 308 -7.59 -30.77 15.29
N GLU A 309 -8.83 -30.62 14.84
CA GLU A 309 -9.78 -31.74 14.72
C GLU A 309 -9.31 -32.79 13.70
N ARG A 310 -8.82 -32.35 12.53
CA ARG A 310 -8.21 -33.24 11.53
C ARG A 310 -7.07 -34.07 12.13
N ASP A 311 -6.19 -33.42 12.89
CA ASP A 311 -5.02 -34.10 13.49
C ASP A 311 -5.45 -35.09 14.58
N ARG A 312 -6.46 -34.75 15.39
CA ARG A 312 -7.10 -35.63 16.33
C ARG A 312 -7.71 -36.90 15.64
N LEU A 313 -8.54 -36.66 14.61
CA LEU A 313 -9.16 -37.77 13.86
C LEU A 313 -8.11 -38.63 13.15
N THR A 314 -7.01 -38.05 12.69
CA THR A 314 -5.90 -38.80 12.10
C THR A 314 -5.21 -39.65 13.13
N SER A 315 -5.00 -39.19 14.36
CA SER A 315 -4.47 -39.94 15.49
C SER A 315 -5.40 -41.09 15.88
N GLU A 316 -6.69 -40.85 16.01
CA GLU A 316 -7.71 -41.87 16.31
C GLU A 316 -7.73 -42.97 15.24
N ARG A 317 -7.70 -42.56 13.94
CA ARG A 317 -7.62 -43.51 12.81
C ARG A 317 -6.35 -44.36 12.91
N ASN A 318 -5.19 -43.75 13.14
CA ASN A 318 -3.91 -44.48 13.24
C ASN A 318 -3.88 -45.44 14.42
N ASN A 319 -4.46 -45.01 15.54
CA ASN A 319 -4.57 -45.86 16.75
C ASN A 319 -5.51 -47.05 16.49
N THR A 320 -6.66 -46.79 15.86
CA THR A 320 -7.60 -47.88 15.47
C THR A 320 -6.96 -48.84 14.48
N GLN A 321 -6.19 -48.34 13.53
CA GLN A 321 -5.48 -49.18 12.56
C GLN A 321 -4.35 -50.00 13.22
N ALA A 322 -3.67 -49.42 14.20
CA ALA A 322 -2.68 -50.15 15.02
C ALA A 322 -3.35 -51.27 15.83
N HIS A 323 -4.47 -50.98 16.52
CA HIS A 323 -5.26 -51.97 17.22
C HIS A 323 -5.76 -53.10 16.31
N LEU A 324 -6.32 -52.78 15.16
CA LEU A 324 -6.75 -53.75 14.16
C LEU A 324 -5.59 -54.63 13.69
N SER A 325 -4.45 -54.00 13.42
CA SER A 325 -3.23 -54.73 13.03
C SER A 325 -2.67 -55.65 14.15
N ALA A 326 -2.79 -55.22 15.39
CA ALA A 326 -2.43 -56.04 16.55
C ALA A 326 -3.38 -57.25 16.73
N LEU A 327 -4.70 -57.02 16.60
CA LEU A 327 -5.71 -58.09 16.63
C LEU A 327 -5.47 -59.11 15.51
N LEU A 328 -5.23 -58.66 14.27
CA LEU A 328 -4.96 -59.53 13.12
C LEU A 328 -3.67 -60.35 13.26
N ARG A 329 -2.68 -59.85 14.02
CA ARG A 329 -1.42 -60.53 14.34
C ARG A 329 -1.50 -61.37 15.59
N SER A 330 -2.55 -61.26 16.39
CA SER A 330 -2.69 -61.99 17.64
C SER A 330 -2.74 -63.54 17.41
N HIS A 331 -2.22 -64.27 18.35
CA HIS A 331 -2.17 -65.75 18.28
C HIS A 331 -3.59 -66.32 18.15
N SER A 332 -4.55 -65.76 18.86
CA SER A 332 -5.98 -66.12 18.80
C SER A 332 -6.55 -65.92 17.41
N TRP A 333 -6.26 -64.80 16.76
CA TRP A 333 -6.73 -64.50 15.39
C TRP A 333 -6.12 -65.45 14.34
N ARG A 334 -4.85 -65.82 14.52
CA ARG A 334 -4.15 -66.76 13.64
C ARG A 334 -4.68 -68.19 13.79
N VAL A 335 -4.89 -68.68 15.02
CA VAL A 335 -5.38 -69.99 15.31
C VAL A 335 -6.84 -70.20 14.82
N THR A 336 -7.68 -69.15 14.92
CA THR A 336 -9.06 -69.19 14.47
C THR A 336 -9.26 -68.87 12.98
N ARG A 337 -8.21 -68.56 12.25
CA ARG A 337 -8.26 -68.23 10.79
C ARG A 337 -8.93 -69.35 9.94
N PRO A 338 -8.61 -70.64 10.10
CA PRO A 338 -9.26 -71.71 9.32
C PRO A 338 -10.77 -71.79 9.64
N LEU A 339 -11.17 -71.65 10.89
CA LEU A 339 -12.56 -71.70 11.31
C LEU A 339 -13.39 -70.54 10.71
N ARG A 340 -12.81 -69.34 10.66
CA ARG A 340 -13.45 -68.16 10.01
C ARG A 340 -13.58 -68.35 8.49
N ALA A 341 -12.57 -68.91 7.85
CA ALA A 341 -12.61 -69.24 6.42
C ALA A 341 -13.74 -70.23 6.13
N ILE A 342 -13.87 -71.26 6.94
CA ILE A 342 -14.95 -72.24 6.84
C ILE A 342 -16.32 -71.57 7.07
N SER A 343 -16.45 -70.75 8.11
CA SER A 343 -17.66 -69.98 8.40
C SER A 343 -18.07 -69.05 7.25
N LEU A 344 -17.11 -68.36 6.61
CA LEU A 344 -17.36 -67.53 5.42
C LEU A 344 -17.76 -68.35 4.20
N LEU A 345 -17.19 -69.52 3.99
CA LEU A 345 -17.55 -70.47 2.94
C LEU A 345 -18.96 -71.01 3.16
N LEU A 346 -19.29 -71.44 4.40
CA LEU A 346 -20.63 -71.88 4.77
C LEU A 346 -21.68 -70.74 4.58
N ARG A 347 -21.34 -69.49 5.01
CA ARG A 347 -22.22 -68.32 4.75
C ARG A 347 -22.40 -68.03 3.27
N ARG A 348 -21.42 -68.29 2.41
CA ARG A 348 -21.57 -68.18 0.95
C ARG A 348 -22.42 -69.28 0.37
N LEU A 349 -22.31 -70.50 0.86
CA LEU A 349 -23.09 -71.64 0.38
C LEU A 349 -24.56 -71.59 0.85
N PHE A 350 -24.83 -71.02 2.04
CA PHE A 350 -26.19 -70.88 2.58
C PHE A 350 -26.83 -69.50 2.38
N ARG A 351 -26.32 -68.70 1.44
CA ARG A 351 -26.78 -67.31 1.20
C ARG A 351 -28.19 -67.22 0.62
N HIS A 352 -28.84 -68.34 0.33
CA HIS A 352 -30.19 -68.39 -0.26
C HIS A 352 -31.31 -68.80 0.73
N SER A 353 -31.04 -68.97 2.02
CA SER A 353 -32.05 -69.59 2.91
C SER A 353 -32.53 -68.76 4.10
N PHE A 354 -32.00 -67.56 4.36
CA PHE A 354 -32.56 -66.70 5.40
C PHE A 354 -32.45 -65.21 5.01
N PRO A 355 -33.56 -64.45 5.05
CA PRO A 355 -33.48 -62.98 4.95
C PRO A 355 -32.90 -62.45 6.28
N VAL A 356 -31.72 -61.88 6.23
CA VAL A 356 -31.18 -61.12 7.35
C VAL A 356 -31.62 -59.68 7.17
N ASP A 357 -32.55 -59.27 8.03
CA ASP A 357 -32.85 -57.87 8.26
C ASP A 357 -31.55 -57.11 8.55
N ARG A 358 -31.15 -56.24 7.65
CA ARG A 358 -30.08 -55.30 7.88
C ARG A 358 -30.67 -54.15 8.68
N PRO A 359 -30.12 -53.82 9.88
CA PRO A 359 -30.46 -52.54 10.48
C PRO A 359 -30.01 -51.45 9.51
N GLU A 360 -30.91 -50.62 9.03
CA GLU A 360 -30.60 -49.41 8.27
C GLU A 360 -29.73 -48.49 9.15
N LEU A 361 -28.49 -48.32 8.74
CA LEU A 361 -27.67 -47.22 9.23
C LEU A 361 -28.37 -45.94 8.85
N PRO A 362 -28.60 -44.99 9.76
CA PRO A 362 -29.18 -43.71 9.43
C PRO A 362 -28.26 -43.00 8.44
N THR A 363 -28.65 -42.94 7.20
CA THR A 363 -28.09 -42.06 6.20
C THR A 363 -28.39 -40.63 6.68
N ARG A 364 -27.46 -40.03 7.37
CA ARG A 364 -27.45 -38.56 7.46
C ARG A 364 -27.24 -38.04 6.03
N GLN A 365 -28.31 -37.79 5.35
CA GLN A 365 -28.33 -36.87 4.23
C GLN A 365 -28.00 -35.50 4.82
N THR A 366 -26.72 -35.15 4.77
CA THR A 366 -26.32 -33.76 4.87
C THR A 366 -26.87 -33.06 3.64
N ASP A 367 -27.94 -32.34 3.85
CA ASP A 367 -28.56 -31.49 2.84
C ASP A 367 -27.59 -30.32 2.54
N ILE A 368 -26.70 -30.55 1.57
CA ILE A 368 -25.70 -29.56 1.12
C ILE A 368 -26.41 -28.38 0.41
N SER A 369 -27.72 -28.48 0.15
CA SER A 369 -28.48 -27.42 -0.52
C SER A 369 -28.72 -26.17 0.32
N ARG A 370 -28.43 -26.21 1.64
CA ARG A 370 -28.59 -25.04 2.55
C ARG A 370 -27.35 -24.18 2.77
N LEU A 371 -26.21 -24.58 2.22
CA LEU A 371 -24.93 -23.85 2.41
C LEU A 371 -24.45 -23.10 1.16
N ALA A 372 -25.23 -23.06 0.10
CA ALA A 372 -24.92 -22.17 -1.02
C ALA A 372 -25.37 -20.74 -0.64
N PRO A 373 -24.46 -19.75 -0.56
CA PRO A 373 -24.86 -18.37 -0.48
C PRO A 373 -25.70 -18.07 -1.73
N LYS A 374 -26.85 -17.42 -1.53
CA LYS A 374 -27.65 -16.90 -2.64
C LYS A 374 -26.82 -15.83 -3.35
N SER A 375 -26.01 -16.27 -4.33
CA SER A 375 -25.31 -15.37 -5.24
C SER A 375 -26.38 -14.65 -6.07
N THR A 376 -26.53 -13.37 -5.83
CA THR A 376 -27.30 -12.44 -6.68
C THR A 376 -26.45 -11.96 -7.86
N MET A 377 -25.55 -12.79 -8.37
CA MET A 377 -24.78 -12.43 -9.57
C MET A 377 -25.62 -12.55 -10.84
N PRO A 378 -25.61 -11.57 -11.73
CA PRO A 378 -26.26 -11.63 -13.03
C PRO A 378 -25.71 -12.80 -13.86
N ARG A 379 -26.56 -13.46 -14.63
CA ARG A 379 -26.21 -14.62 -15.49
C ARG A 379 -25.07 -14.37 -16.49
N SER A 380 -24.80 -13.11 -16.83
CA SER A 380 -23.74 -12.72 -17.76
C SER A 380 -22.29 -12.98 -17.26
N TRP A 381 -22.12 -13.23 -15.95
CA TRP A 381 -20.79 -13.54 -15.37
C TRP A 381 -20.41 -15.03 -15.53
N ALA A 382 -21.36 -15.88 -15.89
CA ALA A 382 -21.10 -17.31 -16.04
C ALA A 382 -20.49 -17.70 -17.40
N GLU A 383 -20.42 -16.76 -18.37
CA GLU A 383 -20.00 -17.06 -19.76
C GLU A 383 -18.59 -16.58 -20.13
N GLY A 384 -17.81 -16.06 -19.19
CA GLY A 384 -16.35 -15.85 -19.36
C GLY A 384 -15.93 -14.83 -20.45
N GLN A 385 -16.83 -13.95 -20.92
CA GLN A 385 -16.44 -12.89 -21.84
C GLN A 385 -16.04 -11.61 -21.09
N PRO A 386 -14.90 -10.98 -21.42
CA PRO A 386 -14.50 -9.73 -20.79
C PRO A 386 -15.45 -8.59 -21.18
N MET A 387 -15.98 -7.90 -20.19
CA MET A 387 -16.81 -6.71 -20.40
C MET A 387 -15.95 -5.53 -20.84
N THR A 388 -16.49 -4.71 -21.73
CA THR A 388 -15.84 -3.45 -22.11
C THR A 388 -15.97 -2.39 -21.00
N SER A 389 -15.04 -1.44 -20.95
CA SER A 389 -15.03 -0.34 -19.97
C SER A 389 -16.38 0.39 -19.89
N ASP A 390 -17.04 0.60 -21.03
CA ASP A 390 -18.34 1.28 -21.10
C ASP A 390 -19.48 0.46 -20.48
N GLN A 391 -19.43 -0.85 -20.58
CA GLN A 391 -20.39 -1.75 -19.95
C GLN A 391 -20.24 -1.76 -18.41
N VAL A 392 -19.00 -1.70 -17.91
CA VAL A 392 -18.74 -1.59 -16.48
C VAL A 392 -19.23 -0.23 -15.94
N VAL A 393 -18.93 0.86 -16.63
CA VAL A 393 -19.38 2.20 -16.24
C VAL A 393 -20.90 2.32 -16.24
N SER A 394 -21.58 1.70 -17.21
CA SER A 394 -23.05 1.68 -17.28
C SER A 394 -23.68 0.94 -16.10
N LEU A 395 -23.12 -0.23 -15.75
CA LEU A 395 -23.57 -1.04 -14.60
C LEU A 395 -23.37 -0.32 -13.25
N VAL A 396 -22.24 0.33 -13.08
CA VAL A 396 -21.95 1.13 -11.87
C VAL A 396 -22.93 2.31 -11.76
N ARG A 397 -23.25 3.00 -12.85
CA ARG A 397 -24.24 4.08 -12.84
C ARG A 397 -25.65 3.58 -12.52
N GLU A 398 -26.03 2.42 -13.01
CA GLU A 398 -27.35 1.83 -12.74
C GLU A 398 -27.49 1.38 -11.28
N GLU A 399 -26.43 0.84 -10.70
CA GLU A 399 -26.40 0.45 -9.27
C GLU A 399 -26.40 1.66 -8.31
N ILE A 400 -25.69 2.72 -8.67
CA ILE A 400 -25.70 3.99 -7.91
C ILE A 400 -27.09 4.65 -7.97
N SER A 401 -27.83 4.50 -9.08
CA SER A 401 -29.19 5.07 -9.22
C SER A 401 -30.28 4.26 -8.50
N ARG A 402 -29.98 3.03 -8.06
CA ARG A 402 -30.91 2.16 -7.31
C ARG A 402 -30.75 2.26 -5.78
N ARG A 403 -29.71 2.96 -5.33
CA ARG A 403 -29.48 3.28 -3.92
C ARG A 403 -29.77 4.76 -3.65
#